data_7acb4833a953c592b09c8004ef0c4e36
#
_entry.id   7acb4833a953c592b09c8004ef0c4e36
#
_cell.length_a   1.000
_cell.length_b   1.000
_cell.length_c   1.000
_cell.angle_alpha   90.00
_cell.angle_beta   90.00
_cell.angle_gamma   90.00
#
_symmetry.space_group_name_H-M   'P 1'
#
loop_
_entity.id
_entity.type
_entity.pdbx_description
1 polymer ?
#
loop_
_entity_poly.entity_id
_entity_poly.type
_entity_poly.pdbx_seq_one_letter_code
_entity_poly.pdbx_strand_id
1 'polypeptide(L)'
;MREDEVLRRNPRTQRRRLGIAATAAGLMAALLTAAPAGAVPGPGDIPEKRLSSSAKAEVEAAIESGEIPGVDEIVHSANITHVSNTPKDLLPGTNSDLAFQGDYAFSGNYDGFKVFDIKNPKKPKVVAQVLCPGSQNDISVSGDLLFLSTDSSRSDDSCNSTTQPVTEKSSWEGMKIFDISDIRNPRYVAAVETACGSHTHTLVPDRDDVYVYVSSYSPNAAYPDCQPPHDGISVIKVPTDAPETAKIVNFPVLFPGEGELGGGNPGSPVNPGVSRTTGCHDITALPSKKIAAGACMGDGILMDISDPANPVVIDQVQDNVNFAFWHSATFNMDADKVVFTDELGGGGMATCNAEIGPNRGANGIYDLVGKGKNAELEFVSYYKIPRHQADTENCVAHNGSIIPVKGKDIMVQSWYQGGVSVWDFTNSAKPKEIAYFERGPLPNGAGGGTWSTYWYNGYLFSNDMAKGFDVLKLNDRRTNQANSVHLDELNVQTQPEYYKKRK
;
A
#
# COMPACT_ATOMS: atom_id res chain seq x y z
N MET A 1 -2.94 -7.91 -64.38
CA MET A 1 -2.60 -9.30 -64.77
C MET A 1 -2.45 -10.02 -63.44
N ARG A 2 -3.51 -10.61 -63.10
CA ARG A 2 -3.87 -12.03 -63.06
C ARG A 2 -3.31 -12.68 -61.79
N GLU A 3 -4.20 -13.01 -60.90
CA GLU A 3 -5.07 -14.23 -60.75
C GLU A 3 -4.32 -15.25 -59.91
N ASP A 4 -4.89 -15.54 -58.70
CA ASP A 4 -5.88 -16.60 -58.39
C ASP A 4 -5.26 -17.97 -58.20
N GLU A 5 -5.53 -18.58 -57.07
CA GLU A 5 -6.14 -19.89 -56.85
C GLU A 5 -5.99 -20.27 -55.34
N VAL A 6 -7.01 -20.27 -54.53
CA VAL A 6 -8.19 -21.12 -54.38
C VAL A 6 -7.86 -22.53 -53.84
N LEU A 7 -8.33 -22.71 -52.61
CA LEU A 7 -8.97 -23.89 -51.97
C LEU A 7 -8.25 -25.26 -51.91
N ARG A 8 -8.16 -25.82 -50.73
CA ARG A 8 -8.98 -27.00 -50.37
C ARG A 8 -9.08 -27.24 -48.86
N ARG A 9 -10.32 -27.33 -48.41
CA ARG A 9 -10.76 -27.82 -47.13
C ARG A 9 -10.53 -29.33 -47.00
N ASN A 10 -10.29 -29.78 -45.75
CA ASN A 10 -10.93 -31.02 -45.32
C ASN A 10 -11.17 -31.01 -43.80
N PRO A 11 -12.36 -31.32 -43.35
CA PRO A 11 -12.79 -31.27 -41.95
C PRO A 11 -12.81 -32.69 -41.37
N ARG A 12 -12.45 -32.81 -40.11
CA ARG A 12 -12.89 -33.83 -39.14
C ARG A 12 -11.86 -33.96 -38.02
N THR A 13 -12.16 -33.32 -36.89
CA THR A 13 -12.47 -33.91 -35.61
C THR A 13 -12.58 -32.82 -34.56
N GLN A 14 -13.78 -32.25 -34.48
CA GLN A 14 -14.20 -31.53 -33.30
C GLN A 14 -15.53 -32.12 -32.86
N ARG A 15 -15.50 -32.96 -31.87
CA ARG A 15 -16.62 -33.18 -30.96
C ARG A 15 -16.10 -33.73 -29.65
N ARG A 16 -16.09 -32.85 -28.65
CA ARG A 16 -16.46 -33.05 -27.26
C ARG A 16 -15.59 -32.19 -26.36
N ARG A 17 -16.11 -31.05 -26.07
CA ARG A 17 -16.04 -30.33 -24.78
C ARG A 17 -16.76 -29.00 -24.96
N LEU A 18 -18.06 -29.09 -25.01
CA LEU A 18 -18.97 -27.95 -24.77
C LEU A 18 -19.97 -28.48 -23.75
N GLY A 19 -19.94 -27.91 -22.61
CA GLY A 19 -20.91 -28.16 -21.57
C GLY A 19 -20.25 -28.10 -20.21
N ILE A 20 -20.04 -26.90 -19.72
CA ILE A 20 -20.19 -26.40 -18.35
C ILE A 20 -19.56 -24.99 -18.36
N ALA A 21 -20.31 -24.03 -18.84
CA ALA A 21 -19.97 -22.61 -18.67
C ALA A 21 -21.23 -21.76 -18.85
N ALA A 22 -22.25 -22.01 -18.06
CA ALA A 22 -23.49 -21.23 -18.13
C ALA A 22 -24.28 -21.13 -16.82
N THR A 23 -23.63 -21.16 -15.66
CA THR A 23 -24.35 -20.93 -14.38
C THR A 23 -23.61 -20.04 -13.37
N ALA A 24 -22.41 -19.55 -13.66
CA ALA A 24 -21.70 -18.65 -12.75
C ALA A 24 -21.92 -17.13 -13.03
N ALA A 25 -22.51 -16.78 -14.17
CA ALA A 25 -22.71 -15.37 -14.55
C ALA A 25 -23.94 -14.69 -13.92
N GLY A 26 -24.70 -15.38 -13.11
CA GLY A 26 -25.98 -14.90 -12.55
C GLY A 26 -25.95 -14.33 -11.15
N LEU A 27 -24.85 -14.39 -10.43
CA LEU A 27 -24.79 -13.95 -9.01
C LEU A 27 -23.89 -12.74 -8.74
N MET A 28 -23.13 -12.23 -9.70
CA MET A 28 -22.26 -11.05 -9.48
C MET A 28 -22.94 -9.70 -9.79
N ALA A 29 -24.15 -9.67 -10.35
CA ALA A 29 -24.84 -8.42 -10.70
C ALA A 29 -25.72 -7.82 -9.58
N ALA A 30 -25.78 -8.43 -8.40
CA ALA A 30 -26.70 -8.01 -7.34
C ALA A 30 -26.04 -7.35 -6.10
N LEU A 31 -24.73 -7.03 -6.15
CA LEU A 31 -24.02 -6.40 -5.02
C LEU A 31 -23.43 -5.02 -5.36
N LEU A 32 -23.86 -4.39 -6.46
CA LEU A 32 -23.56 -2.99 -6.77
C LEU A 32 -24.72 -2.06 -6.39
N THR A 33 -25.39 -2.31 -5.26
CA THR A 33 -26.12 -1.24 -4.59
C THR A 33 -25.10 -0.48 -3.76
N ALA A 34 -24.91 0.80 -4.09
CA ALA A 34 -24.07 1.73 -3.35
C ALA A 34 -24.22 1.51 -1.85
N ALA A 35 -23.23 0.88 -1.23
CA ALA A 35 -23.02 1.00 0.19
C ALA A 35 -22.70 2.48 0.48
N PRO A 36 -23.23 3.08 1.55
CA PRO A 36 -22.79 4.40 1.97
C PRO A 36 -21.27 4.34 2.12
N ALA A 37 -20.58 5.40 1.65
CA ALA A 37 -19.16 5.60 1.89
C ALA A 37 -18.95 5.70 3.41
N GLY A 38 -18.83 4.58 4.05
CA GLY A 38 -18.21 4.41 5.34
C GLY A 38 -16.81 3.92 5.08
N ALA A 39 -15.87 4.16 5.99
CA ALA A 39 -14.52 3.64 5.93
C ALA A 39 -14.51 2.29 5.22
N VAL A 40 -13.64 2.14 4.20
CA VAL A 40 -13.46 0.83 3.57
C VAL A 40 -13.23 -0.15 4.71
N PRO A 41 -14.08 -1.19 4.92
CA PRO A 41 -13.89 -2.10 6.02
C PRO A 41 -12.48 -2.64 5.91
N GLY A 42 -11.65 -2.41 6.92
CA GLY A 42 -10.35 -3.04 6.99
C GLY A 42 -10.52 -4.55 6.91
N PRO A 43 -9.55 -5.32 6.42
CA PRO A 43 -9.64 -6.77 6.31
C PRO A 43 -9.98 -7.48 7.64
N GLY A 44 -9.79 -6.81 8.78
CA GLY A 44 -10.25 -7.28 10.09
C GLY A 44 -11.78 -7.18 10.28
N ASP A 45 -12.44 -6.32 9.50
CA ASP A 45 -13.89 -6.14 9.49
C ASP A 45 -14.58 -6.93 8.36
N ILE A 46 -13.81 -7.66 7.53
CA ILE A 46 -14.38 -8.56 6.54
C ILE A 46 -15.05 -9.70 7.34
N PRO A 47 -16.39 -9.76 7.38
CA PRO A 47 -17.05 -10.86 8.07
C PRO A 47 -16.51 -12.16 7.48
N GLU A 48 -16.19 -13.15 8.33
CA GLU A 48 -15.84 -14.50 7.86
C GLU A 48 -16.77 -14.87 6.71
N LYS A 49 -16.23 -14.78 5.50
CA LYS A 49 -16.98 -15.16 4.32
C LYS A 49 -17.13 -16.67 4.43
N ARG A 50 -18.27 -17.14 4.93
CA ARG A 50 -18.56 -18.57 4.96
C ARG A 50 -18.49 -19.06 3.53
N LEU A 51 -17.34 -19.65 3.18
CA LEU A 51 -17.15 -20.24 1.88
C LEU A 51 -18.29 -21.21 1.60
N SER A 52 -18.83 -21.17 0.40
CA SER A 52 -19.75 -22.19 -0.06
C SER A 52 -19.06 -23.56 0.01
N SER A 53 -19.82 -24.63 0.16
CA SER A 53 -19.25 -25.97 0.15
C SER A 53 -18.50 -26.28 -1.16
N SER A 54 -18.91 -25.69 -2.28
CA SER A 54 -18.18 -25.80 -3.55
C SER A 54 -16.82 -25.10 -3.53
N ALA A 55 -16.75 -23.85 -3.02
CA ALA A 55 -15.49 -23.13 -2.93
C ALA A 55 -14.48 -23.83 -2.01
N LYS A 56 -14.94 -24.41 -0.90
CA LYS A 56 -14.08 -25.24 -0.04
C LYS A 56 -13.53 -26.46 -0.77
N ALA A 57 -14.37 -27.17 -1.50
CA ALA A 57 -13.96 -28.35 -2.26
C ALA A 57 -12.95 -28.02 -3.38
N GLU A 58 -13.10 -26.87 -4.04
CA GLU A 58 -12.17 -26.38 -5.05
C GLU A 58 -10.79 -26.07 -4.46
N VAL A 59 -10.74 -25.39 -3.30
CA VAL A 59 -9.49 -25.11 -2.59
C VAL A 59 -8.82 -26.42 -2.11
N GLU A 60 -9.61 -27.33 -1.52
CA GLU A 60 -9.10 -28.65 -1.11
C GLU A 60 -8.50 -29.41 -2.30
N ALA A 61 -9.16 -29.40 -3.45
CA ALA A 61 -8.66 -30.03 -4.66
C ALA A 61 -7.37 -29.36 -5.20
N ALA A 62 -7.26 -28.04 -5.13
CA ALA A 62 -6.07 -27.32 -5.54
C ALA A 62 -4.87 -27.58 -4.61
N ILE A 63 -5.11 -27.73 -3.31
CA ILE A 63 -4.09 -28.14 -2.32
C ILE A 63 -3.65 -29.60 -2.59
N GLU A 64 -4.61 -30.53 -2.76
CA GLU A 64 -4.32 -31.94 -3.02
C GLU A 64 -3.53 -32.13 -4.33
N SER A 65 -3.79 -31.34 -5.35
CA SER A 65 -3.04 -31.35 -6.61
C SER A 65 -1.66 -30.71 -6.54
N GLY A 66 -1.37 -29.96 -5.47
CA GLY A 66 -0.14 -29.16 -5.32
C GLY A 66 -0.10 -27.91 -6.19
N GLU A 67 -1.25 -27.43 -6.67
CA GLU A 67 -1.36 -26.18 -7.43
C GLU A 67 -1.16 -24.97 -6.52
N ILE A 68 -1.63 -25.04 -5.29
CA ILE A 68 -1.40 -24.05 -4.23
C ILE A 68 -0.86 -24.73 -2.96
N PRO A 69 -0.19 -23.95 -2.06
CA PRO A 69 0.26 -24.49 -0.77
C PRO A 69 -0.90 -24.99 0.10
N GLY A 70 -0.58 -25.83 1.06
CA GLY A 70 -1.52 -26.24 2.11
C GLY A 70 -1.96 -25.07 3.00
N VAL A 71 -3.06 -25.25 3.72
CA VAL A 71 -3.57 -24.22 4.64
C VAL A 71 -2.46 -23.80 5.62
N ASP A 72 -2.17 -22.50 5.66
CA ASP A 72 -1.13 -21.88 6.50
C ASP A 72 0.29 -22.47 6.30
N GLU A 73 0.53 -23.15 5.19
CA GLU A 73 1.83 -23.70 4.84
C GLU A 73 2.78 -22.60 4.36
N ILE A 74 3.98 -22.51 4.93
CA ILE A 74 5.00 -21.58 4.49
C ILE A 74 5.75 -22.14 3.30
N VAL A 75 5.73 -21.43 2.19
CA VAL A 75 6.52 -21.70 0.99
C VAL A 75 7.33 -20.49 0.58
N HIS A 76 8.52 -20.72 0.04
CA HIS A 76 9.38 -19.64 -0.41
C HIS A 76 10.42 -20.10 -1.43
N SER A 77 10.97 -19.17 -2.20
CA SER A 77 12.08 -19.44 -3.09
C SER A 77 13.35 -19.81 -2.32
N ALA A 78 14.24 -20.60 -2.94
CA ALA A 78 15.45 -21.12 -2.30
C ALA A 78 16.44 -20.02 -1.81
N ASN A 79 16.30 -18.79 -2.30
CA ASN A 79 17.13 -17.64 -1.95
C ASN A 79 16.50 -16.71 -0.90
N ILE A 80 15.36 -17.08 -0.31
CA ILE A 80 14.81 -16.45 0.90
C ILE A 80 14.91 -17.44 2.07
N THR A 81 15.19 -16.90 3.26
CA THR A 81 15.12 -17.63 4.52
C THR A 81 14.14 -16.93 5.45
N HIS A 82 13.15 -17.64 5.97
CA HIS A 82 12.33 -17.18 7.07
C HIS A 82 13.15 -17.23 8.36
N VAL A 83 13.51 -16.07 8.90
CA VAL A 83 14.46 -15.96 10.03
C VAL A 83 13.75 -16.09 11.37
N SER A 84 12.62 -15.41 11.51
CA SER A 84 11.79 -15.45 12.72
C SER A 84 10.39 -14.89 12.44
N ASN A 85 9.46 -15.26 13.31
CA ASN A 85 8.13 -14.67 13.41
C ASN A 85 7.86 -14.30 14.87
N THR A 86 7.30 -13.12 15.11
CA THR A 86 6.71 -12.74 16.39
C THR A 86 5.19 -12.67 16.19
N PRO A 87 4.42 -13.60 16.80
CA PRO A 87 2.98 -13.69 16.60
C PRO A 87 2.23 -12.42 17.01
N LYS A 88 1.07 -12.21 16.40
CA LYS A 88 0.16 -11.09 16.68
C LYS A 88 -0.76 -11.39 17.88
N ASP A 89 -0.25 -11.36 19.09
CA ASP A 89 -1.00 -11.71 20.30
C ASP A 89 -1.18 -10.55 21.29
N LEU A 90 -0.44 -9.47 21.12
CA LEU A 90 -0.44 -8.35 22.09
C LEU A 90 -1.53 -7.31 21.80
N LEU A 91 -1.71 -6.92 20.53
CA LEU A 91 -2.82 -6.10 20.06
C LEU A 91 -3.69 -6.95 19.15
N PRO A 92 -4.97 -7.17 19.46
CA PRO A 92 -5.84 -8.08 18.70
C PRO A 92 -6.19 -7.54 17.29
N GLY A 93 -6.18 -6.21 17.12
CA GLY A 93 -6.46 -5.57 15.84
C GLY A 93 -5.48 -5.97 14.73
N THR A 94 -5.84 -5.69 13.50
CA THR A 94 -5.04 -5.98 12.31
C THR A 94 -3.72 -5.22 12.33
N ASN A 95 -2.60 -5.88 12.04
CA ASN A 95 -1.33 -5.20 11.81
C ASN A 95 -1.35 -4.46 10.46
N SER A 96 -0.66 -3.31 10.40
CA SER A 96 -0.63 -2.45 9.23
C SER A 96 0.80 -2.08 8.84
N ASP A 97 1.13 -0.80 8.80
CA ASP A 97 2.39 -0.31 8.26
C ASP A 97 3.58 -0.43 9.21
N LEU A 98 4.79 -0.17 8.69
CA LEU A 98 6.07 -0.25 9.38
C LEU A 98 6.92 1.00 9.13
N ALA A 99 7.54 1.51 10.21
CA ALA A 99 8.62 2.47 10.15
C ALA A 99 9.84 1.95 10.93
N PHE A 100 11.02 2.50 10.68
CA PHE A 100 12.26 2.02 11.30
C PHE A 100 13.15 3.19 11.75
N GLN A 101 13.81 3.01 12.89
CA GLN A 101 14.85 3.92 13.35
C GLN A 101 15.88 3.17 14.19
N GLY A 102 17.16 3.26 13.82
CA GLY A 102 18.25 2.57 14.50
C GLY A 102 18.02 1.06 14.58
N ASP A 103 17.99 0.53 15.78
CA ASP A 103 17.73 -0.88 16.07
C ASP A 103 16.26 -1.18 16.34
N TYR A 104 15.32 -0.31 15.92
CA TYR A 104 13.90 -0.46 16.23
C TYR A 104 13.02 -0.47 14.97
N ALA A 105 11.96 -1.28 15.02
CA ALA A 105 10.85 -1.26 14.08
C ALA A 105 9.58 -0.83 14.81
N PHE A 106 8.85 0.11 14.22
CA PHE A 106 7.56 0.60 14.69
C PHE A 106 6.49 -0.03 13.82
N SER A 107 5.59 -0.76 14.44
CA SER A 107 4.55 -1.53 13.77
C SER A 107 3.19 -0.95 14.09
N GLY A 108 2.55 -0.34 13.11
CA GLY A 108 1.17 0.09 13.19
C GLY A 108 0.22 -1.09 13.37
N ASN A 109 -0.91 -0.84 13.98
CA ASN A 109 -1.96 -1.82 14.24
C ASN A 109 -3.27 -1.06 14.46
N TYR A 110 -4.41 -1.63 14.09
CA TYR A 110 -5.72 -0.98 14.21
C TYR A 110 -6.06 -0.54 15.64
N ASP A 111 -5.47 -1.19 16.66
CA ASP A 111 -5.63 -0.82 18.06
C ASP A 111 -4.53 0.12 18.59
N GLY A 112 -3.56 0.53 17.75
CA GLY A 112 -2.44 1.38 18.15
C GLY A 112 -1.13 1.01 17.47
N PHE A 113 -0.04 0.87 18.23
CA PHE A 113 1.26 0.47 17.68
C PHE A 113 2.12 -0.30 18.67
N LYS A 114 3.12 -1.01 18.12
CA LYS A 114 4.17 -1.70 18.88
C LYS A 114 5.53 -1.21 18.45
N VAL A 115 6.50 -1.27 19.36
CA VAL A 115 7.91 -1.04 19.05
C VAL A 115 8.68 -2.33 19.29
N PHE A 116 9.36 -2.81 18.26
CA PHE A 116 10.22 -3.99 18.30
C PHE A 116 11.69 -3.57 18.37
N ASP A 117 12.45 -4.10 19.34
CA ASP A 117 13.91 -4.15 19.27
C ASP A 117 14.30 -5.24 18.25
N ILE A 118 14.86 -4.82 17.13
CA ILE A 118 15.29 -5.67 16.00
C ILE A 118 16.81 -5.81 15.89
N LYS A 119 17.56 -5.37 16.89
CA LYS A 119 19.03 -5.52 16.96
C LYS A 119 19.48 -6.97 16.74
N ASN A 120 18.68 -7.92 17.22
CA ASN A 120 18.81 -9.32 16.88
C ASN A 120 17.62 -9.79 16.04
N PRO A 121 17.73 -9.77 14.70
CA PRO A 121 16.63 -10.13 13.81
C PRO A 121 16.10 -11.57 13.97
N LYS A 122 16.90 -12.46 14.60
CA LYS A 122 16.47 -13.83 14.91
C LYS A 122 15.55 -13.90 16.12
N LYS A 123 15.48 -12.84 16.93
CA LYS A 123 14.66 -12.76 18.14
C LYS A 123 14.22 -11.32 18.40
N PRO A 124 13.39 -10.73 17.54
CA PRO A 124 12.81 -9.43 17.80
C PRO A 124 12.07 -9.43 19.14
N LYS A 125 12.06 -8.30 19.84
CA LYS A 125 11.41 -8.19 21.14
C LYS A 125 10.51 -6.97 21.15
N VAL A 126 9.27 -7.13 21.53
CA VAL A 126 8.40 -5.98 21.83
C VAL A 126 8.97 -5.27 23.07
N VAL A 127 9.26 -3.99 22.92
CA VAL A 127 9.82 -3.13 23.99
C VAL A 127 8.85 -2.04 24.42
N ALA A 128 7.86 -1.71 23.57
CA ALA A 128 6.75 -0.83 23.90
C ALA A 128 5.49 -1.25 23.14
N GLN A 129 4.35 -0.93 23.71
CA GLN A 129 3.03 -1.10 23.13
C GLN A 129 2.15 0.05 23.58
N VAL A 130 1.51 0.72 22.63
CA VAL A 130 0.59 1.82 22.88
C VAL A 130 -0.77 1.45 22.33
N LEU A 131 -1.79 1.43 23.17
CA LEU A 131 -3.19 1.31 22.78
C LEU A 131 -3.69 2.70 22.38
N CYS A 132 -4.03 2.88 21.12
CA CYS A 132 -4.52 4.13 20.56
C CYS A 132 -5.32 3.85 19.27
N PRO A 133 -6.56 3.35 19.38
CA PRO A 133 -7.32 2.88 18.23
C PRO A 133 -7.64 4.02 17.27
N GLY A 134 -7.43 3.77 15.98
CA GLY A 134 -7.59 4.78 14.93
C GLY A 134 -7.83 4.20 13.53
N SER A 135 -8.23 2.92 13.43
CA SER A 135 -8.28 2.12 12.22
C SER A 135 -6.88 1.76 11.73
N GLN A 136 -6.48 1.97 10.47
CA GLN A 136 -5.24 1.41 9.93
C GLN A 136 -3.98 1.88 10.66
N ASN A 137 -3.98 3.08 11.25
CA ASN A 137 -2.86 3.59 12.03
C ASN A 137 -1.54 3.53 11.26
N ASP A 138 -1.53 4.11 10.04
CA ASP A 138 -0.30 4.36 9.29
C ASP A 138 0.73 5.07 10.16
N ILE A 139 2.00 4.67 10.10
CA ILE A 139 3.01 5.04 11.10
C ILE A 139 4.30 5.51 10.46
N SER A 140 4.83 6.63 10.95
CA SER A 140 6.14 7.16 10.55
C SER A 140 6.90 7.71 11.75
N VAL A 141 8.23 7.84 11.60
CA VAL A 141 9.11 8.41 12.64
C VAL A 141 10.01 9.48 12.05
N SER A 142 10.38 10.47 12.86
CA SER A 142 11.42 11.44 12.50
C SER A 142 12.07 11.99 13.77
N GLY A 143 13.36 11.69 13.98
CA GLY A 143 14.05 12.02 15.21
C GLY A 143 13.33 11.44 16.44
N ASP A 144 12.97 12.29 17.39
CA ASP A 144 12.26 11.89 18.61
C ASP A 144 10.74 11.87 18.48
N LEU A 145 10.21 11.96 17.27
CA LEU A 145 8.77 12.02 17.01
C LEU A 145 8.27 10.79 16.24
N LEU A 146 7.08 10.32 16.62
CA LEU A 146 6.31 9.32 15.89
C LEU A 146 4.97 9.93 15.51
N PHE A 147 4.56 9.67 14.28
CA PHE A 147 3.32 10.12 13.66
C PHE A 147 2.40 8.92 13.45
N LEU A 148 1.12 9.07 13.76
CA LEU A 148 0.13 8.01 13.69
C LEU A 148 -1.16 8.54 13.05
N SER A 149 -1.56 7.97 11.92
CA SER A 149 -2.81 8.30 11.22
C SER A 149 -4.03 7.78 11.95
N THR A 150 -5.14 8.51 11.88
CA THR A 150 -6.46 8.07 12.33
C THR A 150 -7.48 8.36 11.24
N ASP A 151 -8.05 7.30 10.65
CA ASP A 151 -9.06 7.34 9.59
C ASP A 151 -10.37 6.64 9.97
N SER A 152 -10.59 6.45 11.26
CA SER A 152 -11.89 6.04 11.80
C SER A 152 -12.45 7.11 12.73
N SER A 153 -13.73 7.44 12.54
CA SER A 153 -14.40 8.51 13.29
C SER A 153 -14.45 8.21 14.79
N ARG A 154 -13.88 9.11 15.58
CA ARG A 154 -13.67 8.97 17.03
C ARG A 154 -14.40 10.06 17.81
N SER A 155 -14.67 9.82 19.11
CA SER A 155 -15.30 10.79 20.01
C SER A 155 -14.44 12.02 20.32
N ASP A 156 -13.12 11.88 20.22
CA ASP A 156 -12.12 12.90 20.53
C ASP A 156 -10.72 12.47 20.03
N ASP A 157 -9.73 13.34 20.18
CA ASP A 157 -8.35 13.12 19.76
C ASP A 157 -7.53 12.22 20.66
N SER A 158 -8.06 11.80 21.80
CA SER A 158 -7.31 10.99 22.78
C SER A 158 -7.15 9.53 22.33
N CYS A 159 -6.17 8.84 22.91
CA CYS A 159 -6.02 7.40 22.72
C CYS A 159 -7.10 6.57 23.48
N ASN A 160 -7.91 7.19 24.33
CA ASN A 160 -9.04 6.54 25.00
C ASN A 160 -10.38 6.82 24.31
N SER A 161 -10.36 7.45 23.15
CA SER A 161 -11.55 7.78 22.38
C SER A 161 -12.32 6.53 21.95
N THR A 162 -13.62 6.68 21.79
CA THR A 162 -14.53 5.63 21.32
C THR A 162 -15.00 5.93 19.91
N THR A 163 -15.51 4.94 19.19
CA THR A 163 -16.13 5.14 17.87
C THR A 163 -17.31 6.11 17.98
N GLN A 164 -17.40 7.05 17.05
CA GLN A 164 -18.50 8.01 16.94
C GLN A 164 -18.95 8.09 15.47
N PRO A 165 -20.24 8.34 15.18
CA PRO A 165 -20.68 8.49 13.80
C PRO A 165 -19.99 9.67 13.10
N VAL A 166 -19.47 9.45 11.89
CA VAL A 166 -18.81 10.49 11.06
C VAL A 166 -19.76 11.63 10.65
N THR A 167 -21.07 11.43 10.79
CA THR A 167 -22.09 12.46 10.56
C THR A 167 -22.25 13.46 11.71
N GLU A 168 -21.59 13.22 12.83
CA GLU A 168 -21.60 14.12 13.98
C GLU A 168 -20.42 15.10 13.87
N LYS A 169 -20.70 16.42 13.94
CA LYS A 169 -19.67 17.48 13.84
C LYS A 169 -18.62 17.41 14.96
N SER A 170 -18.93 16.79 16.07
CA SER A 170 -18.01 16.57 17.19
C SER A 170 -17.13 15.32 17.03
N SER A 171 -17.28 14.58 15.94
CA SER A 171 -16.36 13.48 15.63
C SER A 171 -14.99 14.00 15.26
N TRP A 172 -13.97 13.18 15.47
CA TRP A 172 -12.58 13.54 15.24
C TRP A 172 -11.87 12.45 14.42
N GLU A 173 -11.11 12.88 13.43
CA GLU A 173 -10.18 12.08 12.64
C GLU A 173 -8.96 12.95 12.29
N GLY A 174 -7.76 12.35 12.13
CA GLY A 174 -6.59 13.14 11.78
C GLY A 174 -5.27 12.50 12.18
N MET A 175 -4.28 13.33 12.47
CA MET A 175 -2.91 12.95 12.79
C MET A 175 -2.64 13.06 14.29
N LYS A 176 -2.04 12.03 14.89
CA LYS A 176 -1.52 12.03 16.28
C LYS A 176 0.00 12.01 16.29
N ILE A 177 0.60 12.72 17.25
CA ILE A 177 2.04 12.87 17.41
C ILE A 177 2.44 12.36 18.79
N PHE A 178 3.49 11.53 18.82
CA PHE A 178 4.07 10.99 20.03
C PHE A 178 5.54 11.37 20.15
N ASP A 179 5.99 11.61 21.36
CA ASP A 179 7.40 11.70 21.73
C ASP A 179 7.93 10.30 22.01
N ILE A 180 8.96 9.90 21.28
CA ILE A 180 9.63 8.61 21.37
C ILE A 180 11.10 8.75 21.83
N SER A 181 11.48 9.87 22.42
CA SER A 181 12.84 10.07 22.99
C SER A 181 13.15 8.98 24.02
N ASP A 182 12.15 8.50 24.78
CA ASP A 182 12.18 7.22 25.45
C ASP A 182 11.38 6.17 24.69
N ILE A 183 12.06 5.41 23.86
CA ILE A 183 11.48 4.36 23.02
C ILE A 183 10.59 3.36 23.78
N ARG A 184 10.88 3.16 25.07
CA ARG A 184 10.13 2.21 25.92
C ARG A 184 8.87 2.79 26.52
N ASN A 185 8.77 4.11 26.52
CA ASN A 185 7.64 4.85 27.09
C ASN A 185 7.18 5.97 26.12
N PRO A 186 6.68 5.64 24.92
CA PRO A 186 6.14 6.63 24.00
C PRO A 186 5.08 7.48 24.66
N ARG A 187 5.13 8.79 24.47
CA ARG A 187 4.25 9.76 25.11
C ARG A 187 3.45 10.54 24.09
N TYR A 188 2.12 10.48 24.17
CA TYR A 188 1.25 11.33 23.37
C TYR A 188 1.54 12.82 23.62
N VAL A 189 1.70 13.59 22.53
CA VAL A 189 2.08 15.02 22.58
C VAL A 189 1.00 15.91 22.01
N ALA A 190 0.51 15.61 20.82
CA ALA A 190 -0.42 16.44 20.10
C ALA A 190 -1.28 15.64 19.12
N ALA A 191 -2.36 16.27 18.67
CA ALA A 191 -3.13 15.83 17.52
C ALA A 191 -3.55 17.01 16.67
N VAL A 192 -3.76 16.75 15.38
CA VAL A 192 -4.26 17.72 14.41
C VAL A 192 -5.40 17.07 13.64
N GLU A 193 -6.61 17.62 13.78
CA GLU A 193 -7.77 17.22 12.98
C GLU A 193 -7.56 17.60 11.53
N THR A 194 -7.92 16.72 10.60
CA THR A 194 -7.74 16.95 9.16
C THR A 194 -9.00 16.64 8.38
N ALA A 195 -9.17 17.29 7.24
CA ALA A 195 -10.31 17.05 6.38
C ALA A 195 -10.32 15.59 5.88
N CYS A 196 -11.42 14.88 6.09
CA CYS A 196 -11.57 13.46 5.80
C CYS A 196 -10.60 12.53 6.55
N GLY A 197 -10.10 12.95 7.72
CA GLY A 197 -9.18 12.17 8.53
C GLY A 197 -7.76 12.05 7.94
N SER A 198 -7.05 11.00 8.35
CA SER A 198 -5.71 10.67 7.87
C SER A 198 -5.63 9.18 7.59
N HIS A 199 -5.75 8.79 6.31
CA HIS A 199 -5.62 7.39 5.91
C HIS A 199 -4.15 6.96 5.92
N THR A 200 -3.31 7.67 5.15
CA THR A 200 -1.85 7.59 5.23
C THR A 200 -1.25 8.98 5.37
N HIS A 201 0.03 9.05 5.65
CA HIS A 201 0.73 10.32 5.72
C HIS A 201 2.18 10.21 5.27
N THR A 202 2.70 11.33 4.76
CA THR A 202 4.06 11.40 4.22
C THR A 202 4.82 12.51 4.92
N LEU A 203 5.97 12.19 5.50
CA LEU A 203 6.84 13.19 6.11
C LEU A 203 7.72 13.87 5.05
N VAL A 204 7.79 15.18 5.08
CA VAL A 204 8.71 15.99 4.28
C VAL A 204 9.53 16.86 5.23
N PRO A 205 10.68 16.35 5.72
CA PRO A 205 11.55 17.09 6.63
C PRO A 205 12.16 18.33 5.95
N ASP A 206 12.10 19.48 6.62
CA ASP A 206 12.75 20.73 6.21
C ASP A 206 13.36 21.46 7.42
N ARG A 207 14.66 21.32 7.64
CA ARG A 207 15.44 21.91 8.75
C ARG A 207 14.91 21.48 10.12
N ASP A 208 14.33 22.44 10.87
CA ASP A 208 13.81 22.24 12.22
C ASP A 208 12.30 21.90 12.23
N ASP A 209 11.72 21.71 11.05
CA ASP A 209 10.30 21.41 10.85
C ASP A 209 10.12 20.07 10.11
N VAL A 210 9.02 19.39 10.38
CA VAL A 210 8.51 18.30 9.54
C VAL A 210 7.17 18.76 8.96
N TYR A 211 7.07 18.79 7.63
CA TYR A 211 5.78 18.92 6.97
C TYR A 211 5.18 17.52 6.79
N VAL A 212 3.90 17.39 7.09
CA VAL A 212 3.18 16.13 6.95
C VAL A 212 2.10 16.31 5.89
N TYR A 213 2.21 15.58 4.79
CA TYR A 213 1.17 15.49 3.77
C TYR A 213 0.19 14.41 4.20
N VAL A 214 -1.04 14.79 4.46
CA VAL A 214 -2.08 13.88 4.90
C VAL A 214 -2.90 13.44 3.71
N SER A 215 -2.88 12.15 3.41
CA SER A 215 -3.70 11.53 2.39
C SER A 215 -5.02 11.05 2.99
N SER A 216 -6.11 11.41 2.34
CA SER A 216 -7.46 11.02 2.72
C SER A 216 -8.39 11.14 1.50
N TYR A 217 -9.56 10.49 1.56
CA TYR A 217 -10.45 10.38 0.41
C TYR A 217 -11.90 10.05 0.85
N SER A 218 -12.79 9.86 -0.13
CA SER A 218 -14.20 9.49 0.07
C SER A 218 -15.06 10.54 0.78
N PRO A 219 -15.00 11.82 0.36
CA PRO A 219 -15.85 12.87 0.91
C PRO A 219 -17.34 12.56 0.66
N ASN A 220 -18.18 13.04 1.58
CA ASN A 220 -19.63 12.91 1.47
C ASN A 220 -20.31 14.16 1.99
N ALA A 221 -21.32 14.66 1.29
CA ALA A 221 -22.06 15.85 1.68
C ALA A 221 -22.77 15.71 3.05
N ALA A 222 -22.94 14.49 3.55
CA ALA A 222 -23.48 14.23 4.89
C ALA A 222 -22.43 14.28 6.00
N TYR A 223 -21.11 14.35 5.67
CA TYR A 223 -20.02 14.33 6.66
C TYR A 223 -19.53 15.76 6.92
N PRO A 224 -19.76 16.32 8.09
CA PRO A 224 -19.42 17.73 8.38
C PRO A 224 -17.95 18.10 8.15
N ASP A 225 -17.04 17.15 8.37
CA ASP A 225 -15.59 17.34 8.30
C ASP A 225 -14.94 16.68 7.07
N CYS A 226 -15.77 16.16 6.14
CA CYS A 226 -15.30 15.51 4.93
C CYS A 226 -16.24 15.82 3.74
N GLN A 227 -16.24 17.07 3.29
CA GLN A 227 -17.11 17.58 2.24
C GLN A 227 -16.48 17.52 0.85
N PRO A 228 -17.23 17.24 -0.22
CA PRO A 228 -16.80 17.48 -1.60
C PRO A 228 -16.68 19.00 -1.89
N PRO A 229 -15.74 19.44 -2.78
CA PRO A 229 -14.68 18.62 -3.33
C PRO A 229 -13.59 18.35 -2.28
N HIS A 230 -13.04 17.14 -2.29
CA HIS A 230 -11.83 16.82 -1.54
C HIS A 230 -10.72 16.57 -2.56
N ASP A 231 -10.27 17.64 -3.22
CA ASP A 231 -9.40 17.66 -4.38
C ASP A 231 -7.97 18.08 -4.05
N GLY A 232 -7.60 17.99 -2.77
CA GLY A 232 -6.30 18.39 -2.23
C GLY A 232 -5.89 17.54 -1.03
N ILE A 233 -4.89 18.00 -0.31
CA ILE A 233 -4.37 17.35 0.90
C ILE A 233 -4.22 18.37 2.04
N SER A 234 -4.36 17.93 3.28
CA SER A 234 -3.95 18.73 4.43
C SER A 234 -2.43 18.71 4.58
N VAL A 235 -1.80 19.87 4.67
CA VAL A 235 -0.37 20.00 4.97
C VAL A 235 -0.22 20.50 6.40
N ILE A 236 0.29 19.63 7.28
CA ILE A 236 0.57 19.96 8.67
C ILE A 236 2.04 20.35 8.78
N LYS A 237 2.32 21.44 9.50
CA LYS A 237 3.68 21.81 9.92
C LYS A 237 3.88 21.44 11.38
N VAL A 238 4.93 20.67 11.66
CA VAL A 238 5.31 20.20 12.99
C VAL A 238 6.72 20.71 13.31
N PRO A 239 6.88 21.75 14.16
CA PRO A 239 8.19 22.14 14.68
C PRO A 239 8.76 21.01 15.55
N THR A 240 9.99 20.56 15.29
CA THR A 240 10.55 19.39 16.00
C THR A 240 10.91 19.68 17.45
N ASP A 241 11.13 20.94 17.80
CA ASP A 241 11.43 21.42 19.15
C ASP A 241 10.18 21.84 19.96
N ALA A 242 9.02 21.97 19.28
CA ALA A 242 7.72 22.34 19.88
C ALA A 242 6.55 21.61 19.18
N PRO A 243 6.56 20.25 19.16
CA PRO A 243 5.57 19.46 18.39
C PRO A 243 4.12 19.67 18.85
N GLU A 244 3.89 20.15 20.07
CA GLU A 244 2.58 20.52 20.58
C GLU A 244 1.96 21.75 19.86
N THR A 245 2.76 22.47 19.06
CA THR A 245 2.30 23.61 18.22
C THR A 245 1.95 23.19 16.81
N ALA A 246 1.95 21.90 16.51
CA ALA A 246 1.60 21.36 15.21
C ALA A 246 0.24 21.86 14.73
N LYS A 247 0.15 22.20 13.44
CA LYS A 247 -1.09 22.73 12.84
C LYS A 247 -1.10 22.59 11.32
N ILE A 248 -2.28 22.56 10.75
CA ILE A 248 -2.46 22.74 9.30
C ILE A 248 -1.98 24.13 8.89
N VAL A 249 -1.11 24.18 7.89
CA VAL A 249 -0.59 25.44 7.33
C VAL A 249 -1.10 25.68 5.91
N ASN A 250 -1.57 24.65 5.22
CA ASN A 250 -2.11 24.76 3.87
C ASN A 250 -3.03 23.57 3.54
N PHE A 251 -3.88 23.77 2.53
CA PHE A 251 -4.63 22.74 1.82
C PHE A 251 -4.44 22.95 0.30
N PRO A 252 -3.29 22.56 -0.27
CA PRO A 252 -3.05 22.71 -1.70
C PRO A 252 -4.03 21.85 -2.50
N VAL A 253 -4.67 22.49 -3.49
CA VAL A 253 -5.54 21.80 -4.45
C VAL A 253 -4.66 21.08 -5.46
N LEU A 254 -4.77 19.76 -5.52
CA LEU A 254 -3.99 18.89 -6.43
C LEU A 254 -4.72 18.66 -7.75
N PHE A 255 -6.06 18.73 -7.74
CA PHE A 255 -6.91 18.50 -8.89
C PHE A 255 -7.80 19.72 -9.18
N PRO A 256 -7.20 20.83 -9.69
CA PRO A 256 -7.96 22.07 -9.91
C PRO A 256 -9.01 21.88 -11.01
N GLY A 257 -10.27 22.21 -10.72
CA GLY A 257 -11.40 22.09 -11.65
C GLY A 257 -12.73 22.45 -10.99
N GLU A 258 -13.83 22.21 -11.69
CA GLU A 258 -15.17 22.48 -11.18
C GLU A 258 -15.90 21.17 -10.82
N GLY A 259 -16.86 21.26 -9.88
CA GLY A 259 -17.71 20.12 -9.46
C GLY A 259 -17.13 19.32 -8.30
N GLU A 260 -17.75 18.15 -8.04
CA GLU A 260 -17.45 17.32 -6.86
C GLU A 260 -16.05 16.68 -6.86
N LEU A 261 -15.39 16.61 -8.01
CA LEU A 261 -14.08 15.97 -8.18
C LEU A 261 -12.97 16.94 -8.55
N GLY A 262 -13.28 18.24 -8.68
CA GLY A 262 -12.33 19.14 -9.31
C GLY A 262 -11.90 18.62 -10.69
N GLY A 263 -10.58 18.60 -10.95
CA GLY A 263 -9.97 18.03 -12.17
C GLY A 263 -9.60 16.57 -12.11
N GLY A 264 -10.04 15.84 -11.07
CA GLY A 264 -9.74 14.42 -10.88
C GLY A 264 -10.50 13.49 -11.84
N ASN A 265 -10.07 12.23 -11.92
CA ASN A 265 -10.67 11.20 -12.76
C ASN A 265 -12.15 10.96 -12.38
N PRO A 266 -13.10 11.08 -13.31
CA PRO A 266 -14.50 10.84 -13.03
C PRO A 266 -14.88 9.34 -12.99
N GLY A 267 -13.92 8.43 -13.10
CA GLY A 267 -14.12 7.00 -13.33
C GLY A 267 -14.15 6.68 -14.82
N SER A 268 -14.38 5.42 -15.17
CA SER A 268 -14.31 4.95 -16.56
C SER A 268 -15.61 4.28 -17.02
N PRO A 269 -16.17 4.68 -18.17
CA PRO A 269 -17.31 4.00 -18.73
C PRO A 269 -16.99 2.62 -19.31
N VAL A 270 -15.71 2.36 -19.62
CA VAL A 270 -15.27 1.07 -20.20
C VAL A 270 -14.77 0.10 -19.13
N ASN A 271 -14.40 0.61 -17.94
CA ASN A 271 -14.08 -0.18 -16.78
C ASN A 271 -14.78 0.43 -15.54
N PRO A 272 -15.97 -0.03 -15.19
CA PRO A 272 -16.74 0.51 -14.06
C PRO A 272 -16.05 0.33 -12.70
N GLY A 273 -14.97 -0.49 -12.63
CA GLY A 273 -14.16 -0.67 -11.43
C GLY A 273 -13.15 0.45 -11.20
N VAL A 274 -12.94 1.37 -12.16
CA VAL A 274 -12.02 2.51 -11.97
C VAL A 274 -12.61 3.48 -10.95
N SER A 275 -11.87 3.76 -9.91
CA SER A 275 -12.25 4.69 -8.86
C SER A 275 -12.29 6.12 -9.38
N ARG A 276 -13.22 6.91 -8.83
CA ARG A 276 -13.22 8.36 -9.00
C ARG A 276 -12.13 8.95 -8.10
N THR A 277 -11.44 9.97 -8.57
CA THR A 277 -10.47 10.70 -7.72
C THR A 277 -11.21 11.62 -6.77
N THR A 278 -11.18 11.26 -5.49
CA THR A 278 -11.83 12.01 -4.41
C THR A 278 -10.85 12.27 -3.26
N GLY A 279 -9.59 12.49 -3.59
CA GLY A 279 -8.45 12.65 -2.71
C GLY A 279 -7.30 11.72 -3.11
N CYS A 280 -6.30 11.59 -2.27
CA CYS A 280 -5.18 10.66 -2.46
C CYS A 280 -5.23 9.55 -1.42
N HIS A 281 -4.84 8.34 -1.84
CA HIS A 281 -4.68 7.21 -0.93
C HIS A 281 -3.29 7.24 -0.29
N ASP A 282 -2.24 7.40 -1.09
CA ASP A 282 -0.87 7.48 -0.60
C ASP A 282 -0.02 8.44 -1.44
N ILE A 283 0.94 9.09 -0.78
CA ILE A 283 1.94 9.94 -1.42
C ILE A 283 3.31 9.47 -0.98
N THR A 284 4.25 9.36 -1.93
CA THR A 284 5.65 9.09 -1.61
C THR A 284 6.51 10.27 -1.99
N ALA A 285 7.17 10.87 -1.01
CA ALA A 285 8.11 11.95 -1.21
C ALA A 285 9.54 11.44 -1.41
N LEU A 286 10.29 12.11 -2.27
CA LEU A 286 11.73 11.97 -2.41
C LEU A 286 12.38 13.36 -2.16
N PRO A 287 12.55 13.77 -0.88
CA PRO A 287 12.98 15.13 -0.52
C PRO A 287 14.31 15.54 -1.12
N SER A 288 15.26 14.59 -1.27
CA SER A 288 16.57 14.84 -1.89
C SER A 288 16.49 15.31 -3.34
N LYS A 289 15.39 15.01 -4.04
CA LYS A 289 15.10 15.41 -5.42
C LYS A 289 14.02 16.47 -5.50
N LYS A 290 13.38 16.81 -4.39
CA LYS A 290 12.29 17.78 -4.28
C LYS A 290 11.07 17.41 -5.13
N ILE A 291 10.78 16.13 -5.23
CA ILE A 291 9.62 15.58 -5.93
C ILE A 291 8.85 14.63 -5.02
N ALA A 292 7.58 14.46 -5.33
CA ALA A 292 6.73 13.41 -4.76
C ALA A 292 5.84 12.81 -5.84
N ALA A 293 5.42 11.57 -5.64
CA ALA A 293 4.42 10.90 -6.47
C ALA A 293 3.22 10.54 -5.61
N GLY A 294 2.01 10.86 -6.09
CA GLY A 294 0.77 10.56 -5.40
C GLY A 294 -0.03 9.50 -6.16
N ALA A 295 -0.53 8.52 -5.44
CA ALA A 295 -1.50 7.54 -5.91
C ALA A 295 -2.88 7.94 -5.35
N CYS A 296 -3.72 8.49 -6.22
CA CYS A 296 -4.91 9.24 -5.83
C CYS A 296 -6.19 8.58 -6.38
N MET A 297 -6.39 7.31 -6.05
CA MET A 297 -7.57 6.50 -6.42
C MET A 297 -7.75 6.32 -7.93
N GLY A 298 -8.18 7.34 -8.66
CA GLY A 298 -8.35 7.32 -10.13
C GLY A 298 -7.14 7.86 -10.90
N ASP A 299 -6.21 8.49 -10.23
CA ASP A 299 -5.08 9.21 -10.82
C ASP A 299 -3.74 8.86 -10.17
N GLY A 300 -2.68 8.83 -10.98
CA GLY A 300 -1.31 8.95 -10.53
C GLY A 300 -0.80 10.37 -10.81
N ILE A 301 -0.11 11.00 -9.86
CA ILE A 301 0.41 12.36 -10.02
C ILE A 301 1.89 12.44 -9.68
N LEU A 302 2.59 13.37 -10.32
CA LEU A 302 3.94 13.80 -9.97
C LEU A 302 3.88 15.24 -9.44
N MET A 303 4.59 15.53 -8.36
CA MET A 303 4.57 16.83 -7.70
C MET A 303 5.98 17.43 -7.55
N ASP A 304 6.10 18.75 -7.68
CA ASP A 304 7.21 19.54 -7.17
C ASP A 304 6.95 19.89 -5.70
N ILE A 305 7.85 19.47 -4.81
CA ILE A 305 7.81 19.74 -3.37
C ILE A 305 9.00 20.61 -2.93
N SER A 306 9.51 21.45 -3.83
CA SER A 306 10.62 22.39 -3.51
C SER A 306 10.25 23.37 -2.39
N ASP A 307 8.98 23.73 -2.27
CA ASP A 307 8.36 24.34 -1.10
C ASP A 307 7.45 23.29 -0.46
N PRO A 308 7.85 22.70 0.67
CA PRO A 308 7.07 21.62 1.29
C PRO A 308 5.71 22.07 1.83
N ALA A 309 5.51 23.38 2.06
CA ALA A 309 4.20 23.90 2.43
C ALA A 309 3.25 24.04 1.24
N ASN A 310 3.78 24.07 0.00
CA ASN A 310 3.03 24.35 -1.22
C ASN A 310 3.40 23.34 -2.34
N PRO A 311 3.10 22.03 -2.20
CA PRO A 311 3.33 21.07 -3.28
C PRO A 311 2.48 21.45 -4.50
N VAL A 312 3.07 21.24 -5.70
CA VAL A 312 2.43 21.58 -6.99
C VAL A 312 2.47 20.37 -7.90
N VAL A 313 1.34 19.95 -8.42
CA VAL A 313 1.26 18.90 -9.44
C VAL A 313 1.92 19.37 -10.73
N ILE A 314 2.83 18.57 -11.27
CA ILE A 314 3.56 18.84 -12.52
C ILE A 314 3.18 17.87 -13.62
N ASP A 315 2.65 16.70 -13.27
CA ASP A 315 2.10 15.74 -14.24
C ASP A 315 1.01 14.89 -13.60
N GLN A 316 0.07 14.40 -14.42
CA GLN A 316 -1.07 13.58 -14.02
C GLN A 316 -1.30 12.49 -15.08
N VAL A 317 -1.38 11.25 -14.64
CA VAL A 317 -1.62 10.08 -15.49
C VAL A 317 -2.81 9.26 -15.02
N GLN A 318 -3.45 8.56 -15.94
CA GLN A 318 -4.62 7.72 -15.72
C GLN A 318 -4.47 6.38 -16.44
N ASP A 319 -5.00 5.31 -15.85
CA ASP A 319 -5.22 4.03 -16.52
C ASP A 319 -6.67 3.63 -16.37
N ASN A 320 -7.49 4.05 -17.31
CA ASN A 320 -8.94 3.80 -17.33
C ASN A 320 -9.32 2.40 -17.87
N VAL A 321 -8.33 1.52 -18.09
CA VAL A 321 -8.53 0.17 -18.63
C VAL A 321 -8.23 -0.90 -17.61
N ASN A 322 -7.05 -0.83 -16.97
CA ASN A 322 -6.57 -1.88 -16.08
C ASN A 322 -6.60 -1.50 -14.61
N PHE A 323 -6.19 -0.27 -14.25
CA PHE A 323 -6.18 0.16 -12.85
C PHE A 323 -7.60 0.44 -12.36
N ALA A 324 -7.88 -0.05 -11.16
CA ALA A 324 -9.11 0.23 -10.45
C ALA A 324 -8.90 1.28 -9.34
N PHE A 325 -7.78 1.18 -8.62
CA PHE A 325 -7.53 2.02 -7.46
C PHE A 325 -6.02 2.28 -7.31
N TRP A 326 -5.58 3.50 -7.68
CA TRP A 326 -4.22 3.95 -7.47
C TRP A 326 -3.96 4.09 -5.97
N HIS A 327 -3.10 3.21 -5.44
CA HIS A 327 -2.95 2.97 -4.02
C HIS A 327 -1.66 3.56 -3.45
N SER A 328 -0.48 3.16 -3.96
CA SER A 328 0.81 3.64 -3.51
C SER A 328 1.76 3.93 -4.67
N ALA A 329 2.84 4.68 -4.39
CA ALA A 329 3.88 5.00 -5.34
C ALA A 329 5.27 4.71 -4.76
N THR A 330 6.24 4.33 -5.60
CA THR A 330 7.63 4.10 -5.19
C THR A 330 8.57 4.55 -6.29
N PHE A 331 9.46 5.51 -6.01
CA PHE A 331 10.53 5.88 -6.92
C PHE A 331 11.64 4.83 -6.90
N ASN A 332 12.33 4.62 -8.05
CA ASN A 332 13.63 3.99 -8.01
C ASN A 332 14.70 4.94 -7.41
N MET A 333 15.91 4.44 -7.16
CA MET A 333 16.95 5.23 -6.49
C MET A 333 17.46 6.43 -7.30
N ASP A 334 17.41 6.34 -8.63
CA ASP A 334 17.87 7.38 -9.53
C ASP A 334 16.79 8.46 -9.78
N ALA A 335 15.56 8.20 -9.35
CA ALA A 335 14.37 9.04 -9.55
C ALA A 335 14.05 9.25 -11.04
N ASP A 336 14.28 8.23 -11.85
CA ASP A 336 13.92 8.19 -13.26
C ASP A 336 12.80 7.19 -13.56
N LYS A 337 12.25 6.53 -12.52
CA LYS A 337 11.09 5.63 -12.60
C LYS A 337 10.19 5.78 -11.38
N VAL A 338 8.90 5.56 -11.61
CA VAL A 338 7.90 5.40 -10.55
C VAL A 338 7.12 4.10 -10.76
N VAL A 339 6.94 3.35 -9.71
CA VAL A 339 6.04 2.21 -9.65
C VAL A 339 4.78 2.63 -8.91
N PHE A 340 3.62 2.56 -9.56
CA PHE A 340 2.33 2.72 -8.89
C PHE A 340 1.67 1.37 -8.69
N THR A 341 0.96 1.18 -7.58
CA THR A 341 0.19 -0.03 -7.28
C THR A 341 -1.30 0.18 -7.56
N ASP A 342 -1.95 -0.85 -8.12
CA ASP A 342 -3.40 -0.93 -8.26
C ASP A 342 -3.95 -1.87 -7.18
N GLU A 343 -4.62 -1.32 -6.18
CA GLU A 343 -5.28 -2.11 -5.13
C GLU A 343 -6.71 -2.48 -5.53
N LEU A 344 -6.87 -3.18 -6.65
CA LEU A 344 -8.16 -3.69 -7.11
C LEU A 344 -8.88 -4.47 -6.01
N GLY A 345 -10.04 -3.97 -5.59
CA GLY A 345 -10.87 -4.60 -4.57
C GLY A 345 -10.49 -4.28 -3.14
N GLY A 346 -9.65 -3.23 -2.91
CA GLY A 346 -9.34 -2.70 -1.59
C GLY A 346 -8.73 -3.73 -0.64
N GLY A 347 -7.80 -4.57 -1.13
CA GLY A 347 -7.13 -5.59 -0.34
C GLY A 347 -7.99 -6.79 0.05
N GLY A 348 -9.30 -6.78 -0.20
CA GLY A 348 -10.21 -7.84 0.22
C GLY A 348 -10.56 -8.88 -0.86
N MET A 349 -10.14 -8.67 -2.12
CA MET A 349 -10.49 -9.53 -3.24
C MET A 349 -9.36 -10.49 -3.63
N ALA A 350 -9.74 -11.66 -4.18
CA ALA A 350 -8.84 -12.60 -4.83
C ALA A 350 -8.56 -12.12 -6.26
N THR A 351 -7.49 -11.34 -6.45
CA THR A 351 -7.16 -10.81 -7.79
C THR A 351 -5.96 -11.49 -8.45
N CYS A 352 -5.17 -12.28 -7.70
CA CYS A 352 -3.98 -12.94 -8.23
C CYS A 352 -4.33 -14.31 -8.87
N ASN A 353 -5.20 -14.32 -9.85
CA ASN A 353 -5.65 -15.50 -10.57
C ASN A 353 -5.70 -15.24 -12.10
N ALA A 354 -5.96 -16.29 -12.87
CA ALA A 354 -5.98 -16.23 -14.32
C ALA A 354 -7.18 -15.44 -14.88
N GLU A 355 -8.30 -15.37 -14.16
CA GLU A 355 -9.51 -14.65 -14.60
C GLU A 355 -9.28 -13.14 -14.60
N ILE A 356 -8.70 -12.61 -13.53
CA ILE A 356 -8.34 -11.18 -13.41
C ILE A 356 -7.18 -10.83 -14.35
N GLY A 357 -6.26 -11.76 -14.57
CA GLY A 357 -5.14 -11.62 -15.48
C GLY A 357 -3.97 -10.78 -14.95
N PRO A 358 -2.95 -10.52 -15.80
CA PRO A 358 -1.67 -10.00 -15.33
C PRO A 358 -1.60 -8.47 -15.16
N ASN A 359 -2.58 -7.72 -15.66
CA ASN A 359 -2.49 -6.25 -15.73
C ASN A 359 -3.39 -5.53 -14.71
N ARG A 360 -4.29 -6.24 -14.04
CA ARG A 360 -5.24 -5.68 -13.06
C ARG A 360 -4.88 -6.14 -11.66
N GLY A 361 -5.02 -5.25 -10.67
CA GLY A 361 -4.50 -5.50 -9.33
C GLY A 361 -2.98 -5.71 -9.35
N ALA A 362 -2.28 -4.95 -10.16
CA ALA A 362 -0.87 -5.08 -10.51
C ALA A 362 -0.12 -3.76 -10.26
N ASN A 363 1.18 -3.77 -10.46
CA ASN A 363 1.98 -2.55 -10.51
C ASN A 363 2.00 -1.99 -11.92
N GLY A 364 1.87 -0.66 -12.07
CA GLY A 364 2.21 0.09 -13.27
C GLY A 364 3.60 0.69 -13.14
N ILE A 365 4.47 0.44 -14.11
CA ILE A 365 5.83 0.99 -14.15
C ILE A 365 5.85 2.15 -15.13
N TYR A 366 6.27 3.31 -14.66
CA TYR A 366 6.38 4.54 -15.42
C TYR A 366 7.82 5.02 -15.43
N ASP A 367 8.35 5.34 -16.60
CA ASP A 367 9.63 6.05 -16.73
C ASP A 367 9.38 7.56 -16.56
N LEU A 368 10.29 8.25 -15.85
CA LEU A 368 10.25 9.69 -15.66
C LEU A 368 11.08 10.36 -16.72
N VAL A 369 10.45 11.03 -17.66
CA VAL A 369 11.11 11.76 -18.75
C VAL A 369 11.10 13.26 -18.50
N GLY A 370 12.03 13.99 -19.10
CA GLY A 370 12.17 15.43 -18.85
C GLY A 370 12.85 15.74 -17.51
N LYS A 371 12.69 16.99 -17.02
CA LYS A 371 13.30 17.43 -15.75
C LYS A 371 12.52 18.61 -15.14
N GLY A 372 12.50 18.69 -13.81
CA GLY A 372 11.86 19.75 -13.06
C GLY A 372 10.38 19.87 -13.45
N LYS A 373 9.88 21.05 -13.74
CA LYS A 373 8.48 21.31 -14.11
C LYS A 373 8.04 20.71 -15.46
N ASN A 374 8.98 20.18 -16.25
CA ASN A 374 8.71 19.49 -17.51
C ASN A 374 8.98 17.98 -17.39
N ALA A 375 8.99 17.44 -16.19
CA ALA A 375 9.04 16.00 -15.97
C ALA A 375 7.65 15.42 -16.24
N GLU A 376 7.61 14.28 -16.93
CA GLU A 376 6.39 13.56 -17.33
C GLU A 376 6.53 12.08 -17.00
N LEU A 377 5.44 11.42 -16.71
CA LEU A 377 5.32 9.99 -16.41
C LEU A 377 4.93 9.24 -17.69
N GLU A 378 5.82 8.45 -18.25
CA GLU A 378 5.54 7.60 -19.41
C GLU A 378 5.31 6.14 -19.00
N PHE A 379 4.11 5.61 -19.20
CA PHE A 379 3.79 4.22 -18.92
C PHE A 379 4.65 3.26 -19.79
N VAL A 380 5.19 2.21 -19.14
CA VAL A 380 6.02 1.22 -19.82
C VAL A 380 5.43 -0.18 -19.77
N SER A 381 5.07 -0.68 -18.58
CA SER A 381 4.59 -2.06 -18.42
C SER A 381 3.88 -2.29 -17.08
N TYR A 382 3.31 -3.48 -16.94
CA TYR A 382 2.79 -3.97 -15.67
C TYR A 382 3.68 -5.04 -15.06
N TYR A 383 3.63 -5.14 -13.72
CA TYR A 383 4.16 -6.27 -12.99
C TYR A 383 3.13 -6.82 -12.00
N LYS A 384 2.92 -8.11 -12.02
CA LYS A 384 2.12 -8.88 -11.06
C LYS A 384 2.88 -10.13 -10.66
N ILE A 385 2.66 -10.64 -9.45
CA ILE A 385 3.27 -11.91 -9.05
C ILE A 385 2.85 -13.02 -10.03
N PRO A 386 3.79 -13.89 -10.46
CA PRO A 386 3.50 -14.90 -11.47
C PRO A 386 2.77 -16.13 -10.91
N ARG A 387 2.66 -16.23 -9.59
CA ARG A 387 1.96 -17.33 -8.90
C ARG A 387 0.48 -17.02 -8.78
N HIS A 388 -0.36 -17.98 -9.11
CA HIS A 388 -1.79 -17.87 -8.83
C HIS A 388 -2.06 -18.26 -7.38
N GLN A 389 -3.02 -17.56 -6.79
CA GLN A 389 -3.54 -17.81 -5.46
C GLN A 389 -4.94 -18.41 -5.58
N ALA A 390 -5.43 -19.04 -4.51
CA ALA A 390 -6.79 -19.53 -4.49
C ALA A 390 -7.81 -18.37 -4.50
N ASP A 391 -9.01 -18.62 -5.00
CA ASP A 391 -10.10 -17.62 -5.03
C ASP A 391 -10.62 -17.25 -3.63
N THR A 392 -10.10 -17.89 -2.59
CA THR A 392 -10.36 -17.57 -1.18
C THR A 392 -9.31 -16.68 -0.56
N GLU A 393 -8.20 -16.44 -1.24
CA GLU A 393 -7.07 -15.67 -0.77
C GLU A 393 -7.17 -14.22 -1.31
N ASN A 394 -7.29 -13.25 -0.41
CA ASN A 394 -7.14 -11.85 -0.80
C ASN A 394 -5.70 -11.60 -1.27
N CYS A 395 -5.55 -11.13 -2.48
CA CYS A 395 -4.25 -10.90 -3.10
C CYS A 395 -4.33 -9.79 -4.13
N VAL A 396 -3.48 -8.77 -3.96
CA VAL A 396 -3.35 -7.62 -4.86
C VAL A 396 -2.02 -6.91 -4.58
N ALA A 397 -1.52 -6.08 -5.50
CA ALA A 397 -0.35 -5.24 -5.27
C ALA A 397 -0.57 -4.28 -4.09
N HIS A 398 0.36 -4.25 -3.15
CA HIS A 398 0.31 -3.42 -1.96
C HIS A 398 1.67 -2.74 -1.68
N ASN A 399 1.96 -2.35 -0.44
CA ASN A 399 3.12 -1.56 -0.08
C ASN A 399 4.45 -2.32 -0.24
N GLY A 400 5.49 -1.58 -0.60
CA GLY A 400 6.83 -2.13 -0.76
C GLY A 400 7.93 -1.07 -0.67
N SER A 401 9.18 -1.50 -0.71
CA SER A 401 10.34 -0.62 -0.67
C SER A 401 11.46 -1.05 -1.61
N ILE A 402 12.34 -0.13 -1.94
CA ILE A 402 13.54 -0.41 -2.74
C ILE A 402 14.56 -1.21 -1.91
N ILE A 403 15.15 -2.23 -2.52
CA ILE A 403 16.38 -2.88 -2.05
C ILE A 403 17.57 -2.15 -2.71
N PRO A 404 18.40 -1.43 -1.94
CA PRO A 404 19.36 -0.48 -2.52
C PRO A 404 20.57 -1.19 -3.17
N VAL A 405 20.53 -1.34 -4.48
CA VAL A 405 21.61 -1.89 -5.31
C VAL A 405 21.95 -0.92 -6.43
N LYS A 406 23.16 -0.39 -6.48
CA LYS A 406 23.57 0.59 -7.51
C LYS A 406 23.40 0.03 -8.93
N GLY A 407 22.74 0.81 -9.77
CA GLY A 407 22.47 0.46 -11.16
C GLY A 407 21.48 -0.70 -11.33
N LYS A 408 20.69 -0.97 -10.29
CA LYS A 408 19.59 -1.93 -10.29
C LYS A 408 18.38 -1.33 -9.61
N ASP A 409 17.21 -1.62 -10.16
CA ASP A 409 15.94 -1.28 -9.57
C ASP A 409 15.29 -2.57 -9.07
N ILE A 410 15.45 -2.83 -7.79
CA ILE A 410 14.93 -4.03 -7.14
C ILE A 410 14.01 -3.57 -6.01
N MET A 411 12.82 -4.12 -5.98
CA MET A 411 11.79 -3.83 -4.97
C MET A 411 11.43 -5.10 -4.20
N VAL A 412 11.18 -4.96 -2.90
CA VAL A 412 10.42 -5.93 -2.11
C VAL A 412 9.03 -5.37 -1.87
N GLN A 413 8.00 -6.21 -1.96
CA GLN A 413 6.61 -5.76 -1.94
C GLN A 413 5.68 -6.80 -1.35
N SER A 414 4.66 -6.33 -0.64
CA SER A 414 3.56 -7.09 -0.08
C SER A 414 2.45 -7.32 -1.11
N TRP A 415 1.79 -8.49 -1.01
CA TRP A 415 0.68 -8.91 -1.87
C TRP A 415 -0.44 -9.57 -1.06
N TYR A 416 -0.66 -9.13 0.18
CA TYR A 416 -1.58 -9.78 1.12
C TYR A 416 -1.31 -11.28 1.25
N GLN A 417 -2.27 -12.17 1.00
CA GLN A 417 -2.03 -13.62 1.06
C GLN A 417 -1.15 -14.13 -0.09
N GLY A 418 -0.97 -13.36 -1.17
CA GLY A 418 0.09 -13.61 -2.16
C GLY A 418 1.50 -13.43 -1.60
N GLY A 419 1.61 -12.99 -0.34
CA GLY A 419 2.85 -12.94 0.42
C GLY A 419 3.78 -11.81 0.01
N VAL A 420 5.07 -12.10 0.04
CA VAL A 420 6.17 -11.17 -0.27
C VAL A 420 6.75 -11.51 -1.63
N SER A 421 6.88 -10.52 -2.50
CA SER A 421 7.59 -10.64 -3.78
C SER A 421 8.82 -9.73 -3.77
N VAL A 422 9.97 -10.25 -4.19
CA VAL A 422 11.15 -9.46 -4.54
C VAL A 422 11.32 -9.52 -6.04
N TRP A 423 11.36 -8.36 -6.70
CA TRP A 423 11.38 -8.30 -8.15
C TRP A 423 12.29 -7.20 -8.70
N ASP A 424 12.85 -7.43 -9.88
CA ASP A 424 13.80 -6.57 -10.59
C ASP A 424 13.07 -5.90 -11.77
N PHE A 425 13.04 -4.56 -11.76
CA PHE A 425 12.49 -3.71 -12.82
C PHE A 425 13.54 -2.78 -13.46
N THR A 426 14.82 -3.14 -13.31
CA THR A 426 15.92 -2.40 -13.97
C THR A 426 15.64 -2.18 -15.45
N ASN A 427 15.02 -3.15 -16.10
CA ASN A 427 14.39 -2.97 -17.42
C ASN A 427 12.89 -2.81 -17.20
N SER A 428 12.40 -1.56 -17.24
CA SER A 428 10.98 -1.21 -17.02
C SER A 428 10.02 -2.03 -17.90
N ALA A 429 10.43 -2.41 -19.13
CA ALA A 429 9.61 -3.20 -20.06
C ALA A 429 9.59 -4.71 -19.77
N LYS A 430 10.45 -5.21 -18.86
CA LYS A 430 10.59 -6.64 -18.58
C LYS A 430 10.83 -6.89 -17.08
N PRO A 431 9.93 -6.49 -16.21
CA PRO A 431 10.06 -6.76 -14.78
C PRO A 431 10.03 -8.27 -14.52
N LYS A 432 10.73 -8.70 -13.46
CA LYS A 432 10.86 -10.12 -13.17
C LYS A 432 10.95 -10.39 -11.67
N GLU A 433 10.13 -11.31 -11.16
CA GLU A 433 10.32 -11.82 -9.81
C GLU A 433 11.65 -12.56 -9.66
N ILE A 434 12.33 -12.32 -8.54
CA ILE A 434 13.61 -12.92 -8.23
C ILE A 434 13.62 -13.74 -6.94
N ALA A 435 12.63 -13.50 -6.07
CA ALA A 435 12.42 -14.26 -4.86
C ALA A 435 11.00 -14.04 -4.34
N TYR A 436 10.49 -14.97 -3.55
CA TYR A 436 9.19 -14.86 -2.90
C TYR A 436 9.13 -15.60 -1.56
N PHE A 437 8.20 -15.17 -0.72
CA PHE A 437 7.79 -15.86 0.50
C PHE A 437 6.27 -15.71 0.63
N GLU A 438 5.56 -16.79 0.87
CA GLU A 438 4.12 -16.76 1.09
C GLU A 438 3.70 -17.81 2.11
N ARG A 439 2.49 -17.64 2.63
CA ARG A 439 1.75 -18.66 3.36
C ARG A 439 0.61 -19.13 2.48
N GLY A 440 0.20 -20.37 2.61
CA GLY A 440 -1.00 -20.86 1.94
C GLY A 440 -2.27 -20.23 2.52
N PRO A 441 -3.43 -20.62 1.98
CA PRO A 441 -4.71 -20.06 2.40
C PRO A 441 -4.89 -20.08 3.92
N LEU A 442 -5.45 -18.99 4.46
CA LEU A 442 -5.79 -18.98 5.87
C LEU A 442 -6.99 -19.90 6.16
N PRO A 443 -7.07 -20.47 7.37
CA PRO A 443 -8.20 -21.32 7.76
C PRO A 443 -9.55 -20.61 7.53
N ASN A 444 -10.53 -21.36 7.03
CA ASN A 444 -11.92 -20.90 6.79
C ASN A 444 -12.05 -19.73 5.77
N GLY A 445 -11.03 -19.47 4.94
CA GLY A 445 -11.02 -18.37 3.98
C GLY A 445 -11.02 -16.99 4.63
N ALA A 446 -10.39 -16.89 5.80
CA ALA A 446 -10.17 -15.60 6.44
C ALA A 446 -9.26 -14.72 5.57
N GLY A 447 -9.51 -13.42 5.53
CA GLY A 447 -8.61 -12.44 4.94
C GLY A 447 -7.35 -12.26 5.80
N GLY A 448 -6.24 -11.84 5.19
CA GLY A 448 -4.98 -11.65 5.91
C GLY A 448 -3.80 -11.45 4.97
N GLY A 449 -2.64 -11.97 5.40
CA GLY A 449 -1.41 -11.88 4.65
C GLY A 449 -0.59 -10.62 4.92
N THR A 450 0.39 -10.34 4.09
CA THR A 450 1.36 -9.26 4.32
C THR A 450 0.78 -7.89 3.96
N TRP A 451 0.65 -6.99 4.94
CA TRP A 451 0.27 -5.59 4.72
C TRP A 451 1.44 -4.79 4.18
N SER A 452 2.58 -4.81 4.90
CA SER A 452 3.80 -4.08 4.59
C SER A 452 5.00 -5.02 4.60
N THR A 453 5.90 -4.88 3.62
CA THR A 453 7.18 -5.58 3.61
C THR A 453 8.27 -4.66 3.10
N TYR A 454 9.25 -4.37 3.95
CA TYR A 454 10.29 -3.39 3.67
C TYR A 454 11.69 -3.92 3.90
N TRP A 455 12.62 -3.46 3.08
CA TRP A 455 14.04 -3.70 3.29
C TRP A 455 14.62 -2.69 4.28
N TYR A 456 15.21 -3.17 5.35
CA TYR A 456 15.94 -2.34 6.28
C TYR A 456 17.21 -3.05 6.77
N ASN A 457 18.36 -2.39 6.60
CA ASN A 457 19.67 -2.81 7.10
C ASN A 457 20.00 -4.30 6.87
N GLY A 458 19.70 -4.79 5.65
CA GLY A 458 20.06 -6.13 5.20
C GLY A 458 19.06 -7.23 5.50
N TYR A 459 17.88 -6.91 6.02
CA TYR A 459 16.74 -7.83 6.22
C TYR A 459 15.49 -7.30 5.54
N LEU A 460 14.51 -8.19 5.33
CA LEU A 460 13.16 -7.82 4.94
C LEU A 460 12.29 -8.03 6.18
N PHE A 461 11.56 -7.00 6.55
CA PHE A 461 10.62 -7.04 7.67
C PHE A 461 9.22 -6.97 7.10
N SER A 462 8.37 -7.90 7.50
CA SER A 462 6.99 -7.99 7.01
C SER A 462 6.01 -7.96 8.17
N ASN A 463 5.00 -7.12 8.06
CA ASN A 463 3.92 -7.02 9.03
C ASN A 463 2.70 -7.76 8.45
N ASP A 464 2.54 -9.02 8.85
CA ASP A 464 1.39 -9.83 8.44
C ASP A 464 0.18 -9.48 9.33
N MET A 465 -0.93 -9.20 8.69
CA MET A 465 -2.18 -8.78 9.31
C MET A 465 -2.68 -9.74 10.39
N ALA A 466 -2.52 -11.04 10.15
CA ALA A 466 -3.03 -12.11 11.00
C ALA A 466 -1.93 -12.88 11.75
N LYS A 467 -0.73 -13.00 11.17
CA LYS A 467 0.34 -13.86 11.67
C LYS A 467 1.41 -13.12 12.47
N GLY A 468 1.46 -11.80 12.36
CA GLY A 468 2.38 -10.97 13.15
C GLY A 468 3.59 -10.48 12.37
N PHE A 469 4.70 -10.29 13.06
CA PHE A 469 5.90 -9.66 12.53
C PHE A 469 6.91 -10.69 12.07
N ASP A 470 7.11 -10.80 10.75
CA ASP A 470 8.06 -11.71 10.13
C ASP A 470 9.38 -11.01 9.80
N VAL A 471 10.47 -11.73 9.99
CA VAL A 471 11.81 -11.33 9.53
C VAL A 471 12.29 -12.33 8.49
N LEU A 472 12.64 -11.81 7.32
CA LEU A 472 13.15 -12.59 6.21
C LEU A 472 14.57 -12.17 5.86
N LYS A 473 15.38 -13.09 5.33
CA LYS A 473 16.71 -12.79 4.80
C LYS A 473 16.78 -13.19 3.34
N LEU A 474 17.06 -12.24 2.48
CA LEU A 474 17.32 -12.48 1.06
C LEU A 474 18.80 -12.84 0.86
N ASN A 475 19.06 -14.00 0.28
CA ASN A 475 20.40 -14.54 0.00
C ASN A 475 20.60 -14.63 -1.52
N ASP A 476 20.59 -13.48 -2.20
CA ASP A 476 20.72 -13.38 -3.65
C ASP A 476 21.93 -12.53 -4.04
N ARG A 477 22.76 -13.03 -4.93
CA ARG A 477 23.96 -12.30 -5.37
C ARG A 477 23.66 -10.95 -6.02
N ARG A 478 22.48 -10.82 -6.63
CA ARG A 478 22.01 -9.56 -7.25
C ARG A 478 21.82 -8.45 -6.23
N THR A 479 21.53 -8.80 -4.97
CA THR A 479 21.23 -7.86 -3.88
C THR A 479 22.32 -7.75 -2.82
N ASN A 480 23.45 -8.47 -2.96
CA ASN A 480 24.52 -8.47 -1.95
C ASN A 480 25.08 -7.07 -1.64
N GLN A 481 25.06 -6.16 -2.61
CA GLN A 481 25.55 -4.79 -2.40
C GLN A 481 24.68 -4.03 -1.37
N ALA A 482 23.39 -4.31 -1.30
CA ALA A 482 22.50 -3.70 -0.32
C ALA A 482 22.97 -3.97 1.14
N ASN A 483 23.63 -5.09 1.42
CA ASN A 483 24.14 -5.39 2.76
C ASN A 483 25.19 -4.39 3.27
N SER A 484 25.75 -3.54 2.39
CA SER A 484 26.66 -2.46 2.78
C SER A 484 25.98 -1.12 3.03
N VAL A 485 24.68 -1.02 2.75
CA VAL A 485 23.88 0.17 3.00
C VAL A 485 23.33 0.09 4.41
N HIS A 486 23.47 1.18 5.15
CA HIS A 486 22.92 1.33 6.48
C HIS A 486 22.10 2.61 6.53
N LEU A 487 20.86 2.49 6.95
CA LEU A 487 19.93 3.59 7.16
C LEU A 487 19.77 3.79 8.67
N ASP A 488 19.82 5.04 9.10
CA ASP A 488 19.49 5.39 10.48
C ASP A 488 17.97 5.44 10.69
N GLU A 489 17.21 5.73 9.63
CA GLU A 489 15.75 5.85 9.64
C GLU A 489 15.19 5.42 8.28
N LEU A 490 14.01 4.81 8.28
CA LEU A 490 13.24 4.50 7.08
C LEU A 490 11.75 4.67 7.34
N ASN A 491 11.14 5.60 6.63
CA ASN A 491 9.70 5.67 6.35
C ASN A 491 9.54 5.46 4.85
N VAL A 492 8.67 4.57 4.44
CA VAL A 492 8.61 4.17 3.02
C VAL A 492 8.04 5.28 2.15
N GLN A 493 7.06 6.02 2.68
CA GLN A 493 6.47 7.19 2.03
C GLN A 493 7.44 8.40 1.99
N THR A 494 8.56 8.36 2.74
CA THR A 494 9.62 9.35 2.69
C THR A 494 10.91 8.68 2.28
N GLN A 495 11.12 8.53 0.96
CA GLN A 495 12.24 7.74 0.47
C GLN A 495 13.58 8.40 0.79
N PRO A 496 14.53 7.64 1.40
CA PRO A 496 15.82 8.16 1.76
C PRO A 496 16.77 8.20 0.57
N GLU A 497 17.84 8.99 0.69
CA GLU A 497 19.01 8.86 -0.18
C GLU A 497 19.89 7.70 0.31
N TYR A 498 19.73 6.53 -0.31
CA TYR A 498 20.36 5.27 0.14
C TYR A 498 21.90 5.28 0.16
N TYR A 499 22.54 6.15 -0.61
CA TYR A 499 23.99 6.23 -0.74
C TYR A 499 24.56 7.60 -0.34
N LYS A 500 24.04 8.18 0.75
CA LYS A 500 24.64 9.42 1.28
C LYS A 500 26.12 9.20 1.55
N LYS A 501 26.97 10.11 1.06
CA LYS A 501 28.36 10.16 1.54
C LYS A 501 28.29 10.50 3.02
N ARG A 502 28.76 9.61 3.88
CA ARG A 502 28.96 9.96 5.30
C ARG A 502 29.88 11.19 5.33
N LYS A 503 29.40 12.28 5.93
CA LYS A 503 30.18 13.49 6.16
C LYS A 503 31.25 13.24 7.22
#